data_af8fe5a2cc188f628a96616248acb89b
#
_entry.id   af8fe5a2cc188f628a96616248acb89b
#
_cell.length_a   1.000
_cell.length_b   1.000
_cell.length_c   1.000
_cell.angle_alpha   90.00
_cell.angle_beta   90.00
_cell.angle_gamma   90.00
#
_symmetry.space_group_name_H-M   'P 1'
#
loop_
_entity.id
_entity.type
_entity.pdbx_description
1 polymer ?
#
loop_
_entity_poly.entity_id
_entity_poly.type
_entity_poly.pdbx_seq_one_letter_code
_entity_poly.pdbx_strand_id
1 'polypeptide(L)'
;HMEKAGIDCSALRRDDRVPTTLAFVQLDEYGDRSFSFYRDPGADVMLRPEEVDDTLLEGCRIFHFGSVSLTKEPCRGTTLWVARRAREAGALISYDPNYRPFLWPSVEAARRALCAALELTDILKVSEEEMCLLTGESTLPGGAEKLQAMGPSAVFITRGKEGAYFRTPSGEGALPAFPVNAVDTTGAGDAFWGALLA
;
A
#
# COMPACT_ATOMS: atom_id res chain seq x y z
N HIS A 1 -21.17 -2.01 -4.12
CA HIS A 1 -20.84 -0.80 -3.35
C HIS A 1 -19.79 0.05 -4.08
N MET A 2 -18.71 -0.56 -4.56
CA MET A 2 -17.67 0.10 -5.36
C MET A 2 -18.22 0.75 -6.63
N GLU A 3 -19.03 0.03 -7.42
CA GLU A 3 -19.69 0.58 -8.61
C GLU A 3 -20.54 1.83 -8.32
N LYS A 4 -21.24 1.85 -7.16
CA LYS A 4 -21.98 3.04 -6.72
C LYS A 4 -21.10 4.24 -6.40
N ALA A 5 -19.82 3.99 -6.12
CA ALA A 5 -18.80 5.02 -5.92
C ALA A 5 -18.08 5.42 -7.22
N GLY A 6 -18.52 4.89 -8.37
CA GLY A 6 -17.93 5.18 -9.67
C GLY A 6 -16.65 4.39 -9.99
N ILE A 7 -16.37 3.33 -9.22
CA ILE A 7 -15.21 2.47 -9.47
C ILE A 7 -15.58 1.42 -10.51
N ASP A 8 -14.77 1.31 -11.57
CA ASP A 8 -14.89 0.23 -12.55
C ASP A 8 -14.51 -1.10 -11.90
N CYS A 9 -15.46 -2.04 -11.88
CA CYS A 9 -15.30 -3.36 -11.31
C CYS A 9 -15.22 -4.46 -12.38
N SER A 10 -15.01 -4.12 -13.65
CA SER A 10 -14.96 -5.09 -14.76
C SER A 10 -13.82 -6.11 -14.58
N ALA A 11 -12.73 -5.69 -13.94
CA ALA A 11 -11.57 -6.54 -13.62
C ALA A 11 -11.73 -7.37 -12.33
N LEU A 12 -12.83 -7.20 -11.58
CA LEU A 12 -13.04 -7.94 -10.34
C LEU A 12 -13.26 -9.44 -10.65
N ARG A 13 -12.35 -10.28 -10.16
CA ARG A 13 -12.46 -11.75 -10.25
C ARG A 13 -13.15 -12.31 -9.02
N ARG A 14 -13.89 -13.39 -9.20
CA ARG A 14 -14.53 -14.16 -8.13
C ARG A 14 -13.95 -15.57 -8.15
N ASP A 15 -13.66 -16.11 -6.98
CA ASP A 15 -13.23 -17.49 -6.81
C ASP A 15 -14.22 -18.23 -5.92
N ASP A 16 -14.94 -19.21 -6.49
CA ASP A 16 -15.94 -20.01 -5.79
C ASP A 16 -15.32 -21.14 -4.94
N ARG A 17 -14.02 -21.33 -5.04
CA ARG A 17 -13.27 -22.41 -4.34
C ARG A 17 -12.80 -22.02 -2.96
N VAL A 18 -12.69 -20.73 -2.69
CA VAL A 18 -12.15 -20.20 -1.42
C VAL A 18 -13.04 -19.07 -0.89
N PRO A 19 -13.16 -18.95 0.44
CA PRO A 19 -13.99 -17.90 1.04
C PRO A 19 -13.35 -16.52 0.86
N THR A 20 -14.21 -15.50 0.90
CA THR A 20 -13.76 -14.11 1.05
C THR A 20 -13.07 -13.93 2.38
N THR A 21 -11.95 -13.21 2.39
CA THR A 21 -11.28 -12.80 3.62
C THR A 21 -12.23 -11.98 4.50
N LEU A 22 -12.30 -12.33 5.76
CA LEU A 22 -13.07 -11.58 6.77
C LEU A 22 -12.09 -10.85 7.69
N ALA A 23 -12.36 -9.58 7.92
CA ALA A 23 -11.65 -8.75 8.88
C ALA A 23 -12.62 -8.39 10.02
N PHE A 24 -12.30 -8.81 11.23
CA PHE A 24 -13.05 -8.44 12.43
C PHE A 24 -12.32 -7.30 13.13
N VAL A 25 -13.03 -6.21 13.39
CA VAL A 25 -12.51 -5.07 14.12
C VAL A 25 -13.10 -5.11 15.52
N GLN A 26 -12.25 -5.15 16.53
CA GLN A 26 -12.63 -5.05 17.93
C GLN A 26 -12.12 -3.72 18.48
N LEU A 27 -12.98 -3.03 19.18
CA LEU A 27 -12.62 -1.84 19.94
C LEU A 27 -12.46 -2.24 21.41
N ASP A 28 -11.39 -1.81 22.04
CA ASP A 28 -11.24 -1.95 23.48
C ASP A 28 -11.97 -0.80 24.24
N GLU A 29 -11.91 -0.82 25.56
CA GLU A 29 -12.54 0.18 26.42
C GLU A 29 -11.93 1.60 26.26
N TYR A 30 -10.76 1.71 25.65
CA TYR A 30 -10.05 2.98 25.36
C TYR A 30 -10.27 3.46 23.93
N GLY A 31 -11.02 2.69 23.11
CA GLY A 31 -11.26 3.01 21.71
C GLY A 31 -10.13 2.56 20.78
N ASP A 32 -9.13 1.84 21.29
CA ASP A 32 -8.08 1.25 20.49
C ASP A 32 -8.60 0.04 19.70
N ARG A 33 -8.09 -0.13 18.47
CA ARG A 33 -8.56 -1.16 17.55
C ARG A 33 -7.62 -2.31 17.49
N SER A 34 -8.19 -3.51 17.60
CA SER A 34 -7.54 -4.75 17.21
C SER A 34 -8.22 -5.36 15.99
N PHE A 35 -7.43 -6.02 15.14
CA PHE A 35 -7.90 -6.66 13.93
C PHE A 35 -7.62 -8.17 14.01
N SER A 36 -8.66 -8.96 13.72
CA SER A 36 -8.52 -10.40 13.52
C SER A 36 -8.95 -10.75 12.10
N PHE A 37 -8.13 -11.54 11.39
CA PHE A 37 -8.40 -11.92 10.00
C PHE A 37 -8.66 -13.41 9.89
N TYR A 38 -9.73 -13.77 9.20
CA TYR A 38 -9.97 -15.10 8.69
C TYR A 38 -9.60 -15.11 7.19
N ARG A 39 -8.40 -15.60 6.86
CA ARG A 39 -7.77 -15.42 5.55
C ARG A 39 -6.95 -16.64 5.12
N ASP A 40 -7.19 -17.82 5.64
CA ASP A 40 -6.39 -18.98 5.30
C ASP A 40 -7.27 -20.20 4.92
N PRO A 41 -7.53 -20.40 3.60
CA PRO A 41 -7.22 -19.52 2.47
C PRO A 41 -8.21 -18.36 2.34
N GLY A 42 -7.78 -17.23 1.76
CA GLY A 42 -8.62 -16.12 1.37
C GLY A 42 -8.58 -15.89 -0.14
N ALA A 43 -9.71 -15.52 -0.75
CA ALA A 43 -9.79 -15.31 -2.20
C ALA A 43 -8.84 -14.21 -2.70
N ASP A 44 -8.55 -13.21 -1.87
CA ASP A 44 -7.67 -12.08 -2.18
C ASP A 44 -6.20 -12.45 -2.44
N VAL A 45 -5.76 -13.64 -2.01
CA VAL A 45 -4.39 -14.13 -2.28
C VAL A 45 -4.31 -15.11 -3.44
N MET A 46 -5.43 -15.40 -4.10
CA MET A 46 -5.51 -16.44 -5.13
C MET A 46 -5.34 -15.93 -6.56
N LEU A 47 -5.27 -14.61 -6.77
CA LEU A 47 -5.13 -14.02 -8.11
C LEU A 47 -3.84 -14.49 -8.80
N ARG A 48 -3.99 -14.96 -10.04
CA ARG A 48 -2.91 -15.49 -10.88
C ARG A 48 -2.65 -14.59 -12.09
N PRO A 49 -1.44 -14.61 -12.69
CA PRO A 49 -1.14 -13.78 -13.86
C PRO A 49 -2.09 -14.00 -15.04
N GLU A 50 -2.49 -15.25 -15.30
CA GLU A 50 -3.40 -15.61 -16.40
C GLU A 50 -4.84 -15.09 -16.21
N GLU A 51 -5.18 -14.60 -15.03
CA GLU A 51 -6.49 -14.01 -14.71
C GLU A 51 -6.50 -12.49 -14.90
N VAL A 52 -5.34 -11.88 -15.17
CA VAL A 52 -5.20 -10.44 -15.42
C VAL A 52 -5.24 -10.18 -16.91
N ASP A 53 -6.17 -9.34 -17.33
CA ASP A 53 -6.29 -8.91 -18.73
C ASP A 53 -5.30 -7.77 -18.99
N ASP A 54 -4.35 -7.95 -19.90
CA ASP A 54 -3.35 -6.95 -20.27
C ASP A 54 -3.99 -5.65 -20.81
N THR A 55 -5.20 -5.72 -21.37
CA THR A 55 -5.92 -4.53 -21.85
C THR A 55 -6.26 -3.54 -20.73
N LEU A 56 -6.30 -3.99 -19.48
CA LEU A 56 -6.48 -3.13 -18.30
C LEU A 56 -5.32 -2.16 -18.10
N LEU A 57 -4.15 -2.47 -18.66
CA LEU A 57 -2.97 -1.62 -18.55
C LEU A 57 -2.87 -0.58 -19.68
N GLU A 58 -3.69 -0.72 -20.73
CA GLU A 58 -3.73 0.24 -21.83
C GLU A 58 -4.28 1.58 -21.35
N GLY A 59 -3.45 2.63 -21.43
CA GLY A 59 -3.81 3.97 -20.95
C GLY A 59 -3.81 4.12 -19.42
N CYS A 60 -3.36 3.09 -18.68
CA CYS A 60 -3.16 3.18 -17.25
C CYS A 60 -2.12 4.26 -16.93
N ARG A 61 -2.50 5.26 -16.15
CA ARG A 61 -1.58 6.34 -15.74
C ARG A 61 -0.82 6.00 -14.47
N ILE A 62 -1.48 5.31 -13.54
CA ILE A 62 -0.92 4.92 -12.25
C ILE A 62 -1.40 3.52 -11.91
N PHE A 63 -0.47 2.61 -11.66
CA PHE A 63 -0.75 1.32 -11.05
C PHE A 63 -0.42 1.39 -9.56
N HIS A 64 -1.44 1.19 -8.71
CA HIS A 64 -1.29 1.24 -7.26
C HIS A 64 -1.43 -0.14 -6.64
N PHE A 65 -0.58 -0.45 -5.66
CA PHE A 65 -0.69 -1.66 -4.86
C PHE A 65 -0.22 -1.46 -3.41
N GLY A 66 -0.61 -2.39 -2.53
CA GLY A 66 -0.22 -2.44 -1.13
C GLY A 66 0.41 -3.77 -0.74
N SER A 67 0.91 -3.87 0.49
CA SER A 67 1.63 -5.07 0.93
C SER A 67 0.75 -6.27 1.21
N VAL A 68 -0.55 -6.09 1.36
CA VAL A 68 -1.49 -7.19 1.61
C VAL A 68 -1.46 -8.20 0.46
N SER A 69 -1.33 -7.74 -0.79
CA SER A 69 -1.18 -8.59 -1.96
C SER A 69 0.19 -9.29 -2.04
N LEU A 70 1.18 -8.83 -1.27
CA LEU A 70 2.52 -9.40 -1.25
C LEU A 70 2.72 -10.48 -0.17
N THR A 71 1.70 -10.79 0.61
CA THR A 71 1.82 -11.69 1.78
C THR A 71 1.92 -13.16 1.40
N LYS A 72 1.26 -13.59 0.33
CA LYS A 72 1.19 -15.01 -0.11
C LYS A 72 1.22 -15.13 -1.64
N GLU A 73 1.74 -16.27 -2.11
CA GLU A 73 1.59 -16.68 -3.50
C GLU A 73 0.18 -17.30 -3.73
N PRO A 74 -0.35 -17.23 -4.97
CA PRO A 74 0.23 -16.67 -6.19
C PRO A 74 0.13 -15.14 -6.32
N CYS A 75 -0.67 -14.48 -5.47
CA CYS A 75 -0.98 -13.05 -5.60
C CYS A 75 0.27 -12.16 -5.52
N ARG A 76 1.27 -12.51 -4.70
CA ARG A 76 2.55 -11.78 -4.65
C ARG A 76 3.22 -11.71 -6.01
N GLY A 77 3.46 -12.89 -6.61
CA GLY A 77 4.08 -12.99 -7.94
C GLY A 77 3.28 -12.23 -9.00
N THR A 78 1.96 -12.38 -8.96
CA THR A 78 1.03 -11.67 -9.85
C THR A 78 1.13 -10.16 -9.70
N THR A 79 1.07 -9.65 -8.48
CA THR A 79 1.15 -8.19 -8.20
C THR A 79 2.45 -7.59 -8.75
N LEU A 80 3.59 -8.23 -8.47
CA LEU A 80 4.88 -7.75 -8.97
C LEU A 80 5.02 -7.89 -10.48
N TRP A 81 4.43 -8.90 -11.08
CA TRP A 81 4.37 -9.08 -12.53
C TRP A 81 3.53 -7.97 -13.18
N VAL A 82 2.34 -7.68 -12.65
CA VAL A 82 1.47 -6.59 -13.14
C VAL A 82 2.17 -5.24 -13.00
N ALA A 83 2.85 -4.98 -11.88
CA ALA A 83 3.60 -3.74 -11.69
C ALA A 83 4.66 -3.52 -12.77
N ARG A 84 5.39 -4.58 -13.16
CA ARG A 84 6.38 -4.51 -14.27
C ARG A 84 5.69 -4.22 -15.60
N ARG A 85 4.60 -4.93 -15.90
CA ARG A 85 3.83 -4.72 -17.14
C ARG A 85 3.24 -3.32 -17.23
N ALA A 86 2.69 -2.82 -16.12
CA ALA A 86 2.17 -1.46 -16.05
C ALA A 86 3.27 -0.41 -16.32
N ARG A 87 4.47 -0.60 -15.73
CA ARG A 87 5.63 0.27 -16.01
C ARG A 87 6.05 0.20 -17.48
N GLU A 88 6.09 -0.99 -18.07
CA GLU A 88 6.39 -1.17 -19.51
C GLU A 88 5.36 -0.47 -20.40
N ALA A 89 4.10 -0.40 -19.97
CA ALA A 89 3.02 0.34 -20.62
C ALA A 89 3.06 1.86 -20.37
N GLY A 90 4.00 2.35 -19.56
CA GLY A 90 4.20 3.78 -19.27
C GLY A 90 3.48 4.30 -18.04
N ALA A 91 2.87 3.44 -17.23
CA ALA A 91 2.24 3.84 -15.97
C ALA A 91 3.29 4.13 -14.89
N LEU A 92 2.99 5.10 -14.02
CA LEU A 92 3.70 5.30 -12.75
C LEU A 92 3.29 4.21 -11.75
N ILE A 93 4.26 3.70 -11.02
CA ILE A 93 4.03 2.67 -10.01
C ILE A 93 3.93 3.33 -8.63
N SER A 94 2.75 3.27 -8.04
CA SER A 94 2.43 3.80 -6.72
C SER A 94 2.37 2.67 -5.69
N TYR A 95 3.04 2.85 -4.56
CA TYR A 95 3.08 1.86 -3.49
C TYR A 95 2.78 2.48 -2.13
N ASP A 96 1.86 1.86 -1.39
CA ASP A 96 1.62 2.09 0.03
C ASP A 96 1.76 0.73 0.74
N PRO A 97 2.85 0.45 1.47
CA PRO A 97 2.99 -0.80 2.19
C PRO A 97 1.79 -1.14 3.05
N ASN A 98 1.28 -0.16 3.77
CA ASN A 98 0.15 -0.34 4.67
C ASN A 98 0.32 -1.61 5.52
N TYR A 99 1.48 -1.69 6.19
CA TYR A 99 2.00 -2.89 6.84
C TYR A 99 1.08 -3.40 7.95
N ARG A 100 0.80 -4.69 7.91
CA ARG A 100 -0.01 -5.40 8.91
C ARG A 100 0.81 -6.55 9.48
N PRO A 101 1.45 -6.38 10.66
CA PRO A 101 2.40 -7.36 11.23
C PRO A 101 1.85 -8.79 11.28
N PHE A 102 0.60 -8.96 11.66
CA PHE A 102 -0.04 -10.27 11.83
C PHE A 102 -0.29 -11.04 10.51
N LEU A 103 -0.12 -10.40 9.35
CA LEU A 103 -0.23 -11.10 8.05
C LEU A 103 1.09 -11.73 7.60
N TRP A 104 2.16 -11.54 8.35
CA TRP A 104 3.51 -11.96 7.98
C TRP A 104 4.07 -12.99 8.96
N PRO A 105 4.86 -13.96 8.50
CA PRO A 105 5.45 -14.96 9.38
C PRO A 105 6.51 -14.37 10.34
N SER A 106 7.16 -13.27 9.96
CA SER A 106 8.08 -12.51 10.80
C SER A 106 8.28 -11.10 10.26
N VAL A 107 8.79 -10.20 11.10
CA VAL A 107 9.15 -8.82 10.72
C VAL A 107 10.21 -8.82 9.60
N GLU A 108 11.19 -9.72 9.67
CA GLU A 108 12.26 -9.84 8.66
C GLU A 108 11.71 -10.32 7.32
N ALA A 109 10.75 -11.24 7.31
CA ALA A 109 10.08 -11.70 6.09
C ALA A 109 9.28 -10.56 5.46
N ALA A 110 8.52 -9.82 6.27
CA ALA A 110 7.83 -8.62 5.83
C ALA A 110 8.81 -7.61 5.24
N ARG A 111 9.83 -7.20 5.99
CA ARG A 111 10.80 -6.21 5.56
C ARG A 111 11.45 -6.57 4.23
N ARG A 112 11.86 -7.84 4.03
CA ARG A 112 12.43 -8.29 2.75
C ARG A 112 11.45 -8.12 1.59
N ALA A 113 10.19 -8.51 1.76
CA ALA A 113 9.19 -8.41 0.71
C ALA A 113 8.82 -6.95 0.40
N LEU A 114 8.68 -6.13 1.45
CA LEU A 114 8.38 -4.71 1.33
C LEU A 114 9.52 -3.95 0.63
N CYS A 115 10.77 -4.21 1.01
CA CYS A 115 11.94 -3.59 0.38
C CYS A 115 12.09 -4.01 -1.09
N ALA A 116 11.85 -5.28 -1.43
CA ALA A 116 11.92 -5.75 -2.82
C ALA A 116 10.90 -5.06 -3.74
N ALA A 117 9.75 -4.65 -3.21
CA ALA A 117 8.74 -3.91 -3.97
C ALA A 117 9.16 -2.45 -4.27
N LEU A 118 10.06 -1.87 -3.48
CA LEU A 118 10.54 -0.50 -3.68
C LEU A 118 11.29 -0.33 -5.01
N GLU A 119 11.99 -1.36 -5.48
CA GLU A 119 12.70 -1.33 -6.77
C GLU A 119 11.78 -1.09 -7.97
N LEU A 120 10.50 -1.44 -7.81
CA LEU A 120 9.46 -1.22 -8.83
C LEU A 120 8.64 0.05 -8.59
N THR A 121 8.91 0.80 -7.53
CA THR A 121 8.06 1.90 -7.09
C THR A 121 8.61 3.24 -7.61
N ASP A 122 7.73 4.08 -8.14
CA ASP A 122 8.05 5.46 -8.54
C ASP A 122 7.60 6.44 -7.45
N ILE A 123 6.42 6.21 -6.87
CA ILE A 123 5.82 7.07 -5.86
C ILE A 123 5.47 6.22 -4.63
N LEU A 124 6.09 6.53 -3.50
CA LEU A 124 5.94 5.80 -2.25
C LEU A 124 5.25 6.64 -1.18
N LYS A 125 4.26 6.06 -0.51
CA LYS A 125 3.77 6.56 0.76
C LYS A 125 4.06 5.54 1.85
N VAL A 126 4.55 6.01 2.99
CA VAL A 126 4.76 5.22 4.21
C VAL A 126 4.31 6.00 5.43
N SER A 127 4.02 5.32 6.54
CA SER A 127 3.98 5.96 7.85
C SER A 127 5.40 6.16 8.39
N GLU A 128 5.55 6.97 9.43
CA GLU A 128 6.84 7.17 10.11
C GLU A 128 7.37 5.84 10.68
N GLU A 129 6.49 4.98 11.22
CA GLU A 129 6.85 3.66 11.72
C GLU A 129 7.30 2.72 10.59
N GLU A 130 6.63 2.76 9.45
CA GLU A 130 7.02 1.98 8.27
C GLU A 130 8.36 2.46 7.70
N MET A 131 8.59 3.76 7.67
CA MET A 131 9.90 4.33 7.30
C MET A 131 11.01 3.77 8.21
N CYS A 132 10.81 3.84 9.54
CA CYS A 132 11.77 3.29 10.49
C CYS A 132 11.99 1.79 10.28
N LEU A 133 10.93 1.02 10.06
CA LEU A 133 10.99 -0.42 9.79
C LEU A 133 11.84 -0.74 8.55
N LEU A 134 11.60 -0.01 7.46
CA LEU A 134 12.26 -0.28 6.17
C LEU A 134 13.71 0.17 6.14
N THR A 135 14.01 1.33 6.73
CA THR A 135 15.30 2.00 6.61
C THR A 135 16.22 1.82 7.82
N GLY A 136 15.64 1.66 9.01
CA GLY A 136 16.34 1.74 10.28
C GLY A 136 16.67 3.17 10.71
N GLU A 137 16.23 4.18 9.94
CA GLU A 137 16.44 5.60 10.26
C GLU A 137 15.38 6.12 11.23
N SER A 138 15.77 7.07 12.05
CA SER A 138 14.87 7.74 13.01
C SER A 138 14.53 9.19 12.63
N THR A 139 15.17 9.72 11.58
CA THR A 139 14.91 11.08 11.09
C THR A 139 14.18 11.05 9.75
N LEU A 140 13.23 11.96 9.55
CA LEU A 140 12.45 12.02 8.30
C LEU A 140 13.34 12.27 7.07
N PRO A 141 14.29 13.22 7.08
CA PRO A 141 15.17 13.43 5.93
C PRO A 141 16.03 12.20 5.62
N GLY A 142 16.66 11.59 6.64
CA GLY A 142 17.49 10.40 6.46
C GLY A 142 16.69 9.19 5.99
N GLY A 143 15.49 8.98 6.57
CA GLY A 143 14.58 7.93 6.13
C GLY A 143 14.11 8.11 4.69
N ALA A 144 13.70 9.32 4.32
CA ALA A 144 13.25 9.62 2.96
C ALA A 144 14.38 9.46 1.93
N GLU A 145 15.60 9.92 2.25
CA GLU A 145 16.79 9.74 1.39
C GLU A 145 17.10 8.26 1.16
N LYS A 146 17.08 7.47 2.23
CA LYS A 146 17.34 6.04 2.14
C LYS A 146 16.25 5.29 1.36
N LEU A 147 14.98 5.68 1.54
CA LEU A 147 13.88 5.13 0.74
C LEU A 147 14.02 5.48 -0.75
N GLN A 148 14.42 6.72 -1.10
CA GLN A 148 14.70 7.08 -2.49
C GLN A 148 15.85 6.25 -3.07
N ALA A 149 16.90 6.01 -2.30
CA ALA A 149 18.01 5.16 -2.73
C ALA A 149 17.61 3.70 -3.00
N MET A 150 16.44 3.26 -2.50
CA MET A 150 15.89 1.92 -2.71
C MET A 150 14.97 1.82 -3.93
N GLY A 151 14.67 2.93 -4.64
CA GLY A 151 13.88 2.93 -5.88
C GLY A 151 12.97 4.14 -6.12
N PRO A 152 12.09 4.50 -5.19
CA PRO A 152 11.12 5.57 -5.41
C PRO A 152 11.76 6.93 -5.69
N SER A 153 11.26 7.65 -6.70
CA SER A 153 11.67 9.03 -6.96
C SER A 153 10.97 10.03 -6.03
N ALA A 154 9.74 9.73 -5.62
CA ALA A 154 8.95 10.55 -4.72
C ALA A 154 8.53 9.74 -3.49
N VAL A 155 8.82 10.28 -2.30
CA VAL A 155 8.54 9.66 -1.00
C VAL A 155 7.69 10.59 -0.16
N PHE A 156 6.60 10.05 0.40
CA PHE A 156 5.70 10.74 1.32
C PHE A 156 5.61 9.97 2.62
N ILE A 157 5.91 10.62 3.74
CA ILE A 157 5.90 10.03 5.08
C ILE A 157 4.79 10.67 5.89
N THR A 158 3.74 9.90 6.21
CA THR A 158 2.62 10.38 7.01
C THR A 158 2.90 10.23 8.51
N ARG A 159 2.47 11.22 9.30
CA ARG A 159 2.74 11.36 10.73
C ARG A 159 1.47 11.61 11.55
N GLY A 160 0.34 11.11 11.07
CA GLY A 160 -0.95 11.30 11.71
C GLY A 160 -1.26 12.79 11.95
N LYS A 161 -1.50 13.15 13.21
CA LYS A 161 -1.81 14.53 13.60
C LYS A 161 -0.68 15.55 13.40
N GLU A 162 0.53 15.09 13.17
CA GLU A 162 1.69 15.95 12.92
C GLU A 162 1.85 16.29 11.42
N GLY A 163 0.99 15.73 10.56
CA GLY A 163 0.98 16.02 9.14
C GLY A 163 1.78 15.03 8.29
N ALA A 164 2.51 15.53 7.34
CA ALA A 164 3.31 14.71 6.42
C ALA A 164 4.62 15.39 6.05
N TYR A 165 5.64 14.58 5.79
CA TYR A 165 6.89 14.98 5.18
C TYR A 165 6.95 14.40 3.76
N PHE A 166 7.55 15.14 2.84
CA PHE A 166 7.76 14.66 1.47
C PHE A 166 9.18 14.95 0.99
N ARG A 167 9.67 14.09 0.11
CA ARG A 167 10.90 14.27 -0.64
C ARG A 167 10.69 13.82 -2.08
N THR A 168 10.94 14.74 -3.02
CA THR A 168 10.76 14.55 -4.47
C THR A 168 11.98 15.08 -5.21
N PRO A 169 12.13 14.84 -6.53
CA PRO A 169 13.18 15.46 -7.33
C PRO A 169 13.16 17.01 -7.32
N SER A 170 11.98 17.61 -7.03
CA SER A 170 11.82 19.06 -7.01
C SER A 170 12.11 19.70 -5.64
N GLY A 171 12.29 18.89 -4.60
CA GLY A 171 12.57 19.38 -3.24
C GLY A 171 11.93 18.53 -2.16
N GLU A 172 12.13 18.97 -0.92
CA GLU A 172 11.59 18.31 0.27
C GLU A 172 10.96 19.32 1.21
N GLY A 173 10.07 18.85 2.08
CA GLY A 173 9.42 19.70 3.05
C GLY A 173 8.45 18.95 3.95
N ALA A 174 7.89 19.65 4.91
CA ALA A 174 6.88 19.15 5.81
C ALA A 174 5.65 20.06 5.80
N LEU A 175 4.49 19.45 5.85
CA LEU A 175 3.20 20.14 5.97
C LEU A 175 2.52 19.69 7.25
N PRO A 176 2.03 20.62 8.10
CA PRO A 176 1.26 20.27 9.28
C PRO A 176 -0.09 19.68 8.88
N ALA A 177 -0.67 18.85 9.75
CA ALA A 177 -2.05 18.42 9.59
C ALA A 177 -3.02 19.56 9.90
N PHE A 178 -4.19 19.52 9.28
CA PHE A 178 -5.29 20.37 9.69
C PHE A 178 -5.79 19.94 11.08
N PRO A 179 -6.04 20.86 12.03
CA PRO A 179 -6.60 20.53 13.32
C PRO A 179 -8.05 20.05 13.14
N VAL A 180 -8.28 18.79 13.51
CA VAL A 180 -9.60 18.16 13.44
C VAL A 180 -9.86 17.39 14.73
N ASN A 181 -11.13 17.25 15.11
CA ASN A 181 -11.53 16.32 16.16
C ASN A 181 -11.80 14.96 15.49
N ALA A 182 -10.80 14.09 15.51
CA ALA A 182 -10.91 12.77 14.87
C ALA A 182 -11.83 11.86 15.68
N VAL A 183 -12.91 11.40 15.05
CA VAL A 183 -13.83 10.40 15.61
C VAL A 183 -13.41 9.00 15.16
N ASP A 184 -13.01 8.86 13.91
CA ASP A 184 -12.58 7.62 13.28
C ASP A 184 -11.49 7.93 12.24
N THR A 185 -10.32 7.31 12.40
CA THR A 185 -9.17 7.48 11.49
C THR A 185 -9.05 6.36 10.45
N THR A 186 -10.03 5.45 10.37
CA THR A 186 -10.01 4.36 9.38
C THR A 186 -10.04 4.93 7.97
N GLY A 187 -9.07 4.53 7.15
CA GLY A 187 -8.94 4.99 5.77
C GLY A 187 -8.35 6.40 5.60
N ALA A 188 -7.92 7.07 6.69
CA ALA A 188 -7.30 8.40 6.57
C ALA A 188 -6.04 8.37 5.70
N GLY A 189 -5.21 7.32 5.83
CA GLY A 189 -4.04 7.10 4.97
C GLY A 189 -4.43 6.88 3.52
N ASP A 190 -5.47 6.07 3.28
CA ASP A 190 -5.96 5.77 1.93
C ASP A 190 -6.56 7.03 1.27
N ALA A 191 -7.32 7.83 2.04
CA ALA A 191 -7.89 9.09 1.56
C ALA A 191 -6.80 10.12 1.22
N PHE A 192 -5.78 10.27 2.08
CA PHE A 192 -4.62 11.12 1.81
C PHE A 192 -3.93 10.69 0.51
N TRP A 193 -3.70 9.39 0.37
CA TRP A 193 -2.98 8.87 -0.78
C TRP A 193 -3.79 8.98 -2.07
N GLY A 194 -5.08 8.66 -2.04
CA GLY A 194 -5.99 8.82 -3.17
C GLY A 194 -6.06 10.26 -3.67
N ALA A 195 -6.15 11.23 -2.75
CA ALA A 195 -6.17 12.66 -3.09
C ALA A 195 -4.84 13.15 -3.69
N LEU A 196 -3.71 12.57 -3.29
CA LEU A 196 -2.39 12.95 -3.81
C LEU A 196 -2.16 12.38 -5.21
N LEU A 197 -2.73 11.21 -5.53
CA LEU A 197 -2.57 10.55 -6.82
C LEU A 197 -3.56 11.06 -7.89
N ALA A 198 -4.62 11.75 -7.50
CA ALA A 198 -5.64 12.30 -8.42
C ALA A 198 -5.13 13.49 -9.23
#